data_86995bffeec793f9ae66776f5c24ecd9
#
_entry.id   86995bffeec793f9ae66776f5c24ecd9
#
_cell.length_a   1.000
_cell.length_b   1.000
_cell.length_c   1.000
_cell.angle_alpha   90.00
_cell.angle_beta   90.00
_cell.angle_gamma   90.00
#
_symmetry.space_group_name_H-M   'P 1'
#
loop_
_entity.id
_entity.type
_entity.pdbx_description
1 polymer ?
#
loop_
_entity_poly.entity_id
_entity_poly.type
_entity_poly.pdbx_seq_one_letter_code
_entity_poly.pdbx_strand_id
1 'polypeptide(L)' 'MDIELGIQNVARSVNFSTDESADNVSQAIAQAVADNTTIDLTDDKGRRIVVPAGSLGYAIIGSETKHAVGFGTL' A
#
# COMPACT_ATOMS: atom_id res chain seq x y z
N MET A 1 -9.67 -0.50 3.36
CA MET A 1 -8.98 0.22 2.29
C MET A 1 -7.94 -0.69 1.67
N ASP A 2 -7.84 -0.70 0.37
CA ASP A 2 -6.95 -1.61 -0.36
C ASP A 2 -5.63 -0.94 -0.66
N ILE A 3 -4.56 -1.70 -0.50
CA ILE A 3 -3.20 -1.27 -0.76
C ILE A 3 -2.59 -2.21 -1.80
N GLU A 4 -1.92 -1.63 -2.78
CA GLU A 4 -1.13 -2.40 -3.73
C GLU A 4 0.30 -1.87 -3.74
N LEU A 5 1.26 -2.76 -3.53
CA LEU A 5 2.68 -2.41 -3.57
C LEU A 5 3.32 -3.16 -4.73
N GLY A 6 3.86 -2.40 -5.67
CA GLY A 6 4.62 -2.97 -6.78
C GLY A 6 6.09 -3.08 -6.39
N ILE A 7 6.67 -4.26 -6.59
CA ILE A 7 8.05 -4.54 -6.23
C ILE A 7 8.89 -4.51 -7.49
N GLN A 8 10.06 -3.88 -7.43
CA GLN A 8 10.95 -3.78 -8.57
C GLN A 8 11.37 -5.16 -9.05
N ASN A 9 11.32 -5.36 -10.36
CA ASN A 9 11.74 -6.60 -11.02
C ASN A 9 10.91 -7.83 -10.65
N VAL A 10 9.73 -7.62 -10.06
CA VAL A 10 8.80 -8.69 -9.74
C VAL A 10 7.49 -8.40 -10.46
N ALA A 11 7.00 -9.37 -11.23
CA ALA A 11 5.81 -9.18 -12.05
C ALA A 11 4.54 -9.04 -11.22
N ARG A 12 4.51 -9.63 -10.04
CA ARG A 12 3.32 -9.60 -9.18
C ARG A 12 3.44 -8.51 -8.15
N SER A 13 2.34 -7.81 -7.93
CA SER A 13 2.25 -6.86 -6.84
C SER A 13 1.83 -7.56 -5.55
N VAL A 14 2.06 -6.88 -4.44
CA VAL A 14 1.58 -7.31 -3.13
C VAL A 14 0.29 -6.55 -2.86
N ASN A 15 -0.80 -7.27 -2.61
CA ASN A 15 -2.12 -6.68 -2.41
C ASN A 15 -2.65 -7.09 -1.05
N PHE A 16 -3.19 -6.13 -0.32
CA PHE A 16 -3.79 -6.40 1.00
C PHE A 16 -4.71 -5.26 1.38
N SER A 17 -5.54 -5.51 2.39
CA SER A 17 -6.42 -4.50 2.95
C SER A 17 -5.94 -4.11 4.34
N THR A 18 -6.16 -2.87 4.72
CA THR A 18 -5.77 -2.38 6.03
C THR A 18 -6.86 -1.50 6.62
N ASP A 19 -6.91 -1.46 7.95
CA ASP A 19 -7.81 -0.56 8.68
C ASP A 19 -7.20 0.83 8.92
N GLU A 20 -5.95 1.01 8.55
CA GLU A 20 -5.28 2.30 8.71
C GLU A 20 -5.80 3.32 7.71
N SER A 21 -5.65 4.59 8.03
CA SER A 21 -6.07 5.65 7.11
C SER A 21 -5.09 5.76 5.93
N ALA A 22 -5.59 6.29 4.83
CA ALA A 22 -4.75 6.53 3.65
C ALA A 22 -3.57 7.45 4.00
N ASP A 23 -3.82 8.46 4.82
CA ASP A 23 -2.75 9.38 5.22
C ASP A 23 -1.67 8.68 6.02
N ASN A 24 -2.06 7.82 6.97
CA ASN A 24 -1.07 7.09 7.77
C ASN A 24 -0.23 6.16 6.89
N VAL A 25 -0.87 5.44 5.98
CA VAL A 25 -0.15 4.53 5.08
C VAL A 25 0.77 5.31 4.16
N SER A 26 0.28 6.40 3.59
CA SER A 26 1.06 7.24 2.68
C SER A 26 2.28 7.82 3.39
N GLN A 27 2.11 8.31 4.61
CA GLN A 27 3.21 8.88 5.37
C GLN A 27 4.24 7.82 5.74
N ALA A 28 3.79 6.63 6.14
CA ALA A 28 4.70 5.55 6.50
C ALA A 28 5.56 5.14 5.31
N ILE A 29 4.94 5.03 4.13
CA ILE A 29 5.67 4.67 2.91
C ILE A 29 6.64 5.78 2.51
N ALA A 30 6.17 7.03 2.52
CA ALA A 30 7.02 8.16 2.13
C ALA A 30 8.21 8.30 3.07
N GLN A 31 7.99 8.11 4.38
CA GLN A 31 9.05 8.19 5.36
C GLN A 31 10.11 7.11 5.14
N ALA A 32 9.65 5.87 4.89
CA ALA A 32 10.57 4.77 4.63
C ALA A 32 11.37 4.98 3.36
N VAL A 33 10.75 5.50 2.32
CA VAL A 33 11.44 5.80 1.07
C VAL A 33 12.46 6.91 1.28
N ALA A 34 12.08 7.98 1.99
CA ALA A 34 12.98 9.11 2.23
C ALA A 34 14.20 8.70 3.04
N ASP A 35 14.01 7.81 4.01
CA ASP A 35 15.07 7.37 4.92
C ASP A 35 15.76 6.10 4.44
N ASN A 36 15.29 5.51 3.35
CA ASN A 36 15.80 4.25 2.82
C ASN A 36 15.75 3.14 3.88
N THR A 37 14.63 3.06 4.57
CA THR A 37 14.40 2.05 5.59
C THR A 37 13.41 1.01 5.08
N THR A 38 12.79 0.25 5.99
CA THR A 38 11.86 -0.80 5.62
C THR A 38 10.42 -0.31 5.80
N ILE A 39 9.60 -0.57 4.80
CA ILE A 39 8.16 -0.33 4.90
C ILE A 39 7.57 -1.47 5.71
N ASP A 40 6.82 -1.16 6.77
CA ASP A 40 6.25 -2.13 7.68
C ASP A 40 4.81 -1.74 7.95
N LEU A 41 3.89 -2.47 7.32
CA LEU A 41 2.46 -2.19 7.42
C LEU A 41 1.75 -3.42 7.98
N THR A 42 0.60 -3.19 8.61
CA THR A 42 -0.22 -4.26 9.16
C THR A 42 -1.53 -4.33 8.37
N ASP A 43 -1.91 -5.52 7.95
CA ASP A 43 -3.17 -5.69 7.24
C ASP A 43 -4.34 -5.82 8.25
N ASP A 44 -5.55 -5.97 7.71
CA ASP A 44 -6.76 -6.06 8.54
C ASP A 44 -6.92 -7.42 9.22
N LYS A 45 -6.02 -8.35 8.95
CA LYS A 45 -6.02 -9.67 9.57
C LYS A 45 -4.87 -9.86 10.54
N GLY A 46 -4.15 -8.79 10.86
CA GLY A 46 -3.05 -8.83 11.81
C GLY A 46 -1.72 -9.26 11.21
N ARG A 47 -1.66 -9.48 9.90
CA ARG A 47 -0.39 -9.84 9.26
C ARG A 47 0.47 -8.61 9.04
N ARG A 48 1.77 -8.78 9.11
CA ARG A 48 2.72 -7.71 8.84
C ARG A 48 3.22 -7.82 7.40
N ILE A 49 3.17 -6.70 6.69
CA ILE A 49 3.68 -6.60 5.33
C ILE A 49 4.97 -5.80 5.41
N VAL A 50 6.09 -6.43 5.09
CA VAL A 50 7.41 -5.84 5.27
C VAL A 50 8.11 -5.81 3.91
N VAL A 51 8.44 -4.61 3.45
CA VAL A 51 9.07 -4.42 2.15
C VAL A 51 10.23 -3.43 2.31
N PRO A 52 11.45 -3.80 1.90
CA PRO A 52 12.54 -2.82 1.90
C PRO A 52 12.21 -1.68 0.93
N ALA A 53 12.44 -0.45 1.37
CA ALA A 53 12.11 0.72 0.56
C ALA A 53 12.82 0.69 -0.79
N GLY A 54 14.05 0.20 -0.82
CA GLY A 54 14.83 0.11 -2.05
C GLY A 54 14.27 -0.87 -3.08
N SER A 55 13.37 -1.76 -2.67
CA SER A 55 12.75 -2.72 -3.57
C SER A 55 11.37 -2.26 -4.05
N LEU A 56 10.86 -1.16 -3.53
CA LEU A 56 9.54 -0.67 -3.91
C LEU A 56 9.59 0.00 -5.27
N GLY A 57 8.69 -0.43 -6.16
CA GLY A 57 8.54 0.21 -7.46
C GLY A 57 7.46 1.28 -7.46
N TYR A 58 6.32 0.98 -6.83
CA TYR A 58 5.21 1.92 -6.71
C TYR A 58 4.29 1.46 -5.59
N ALA A 59 3.44 2.38 -5.13
CA ALA A 59 2.41 2.07 -4.15
C ALA A 59 1.10 2.72 -4.60
N ILE A 60 0.02 1.97 -4.58
CA ILE A 60 -1.31 2.49 -4.82
C ILE A 60 -2.10 2.35 -3.53
N ILE A 61 -2.48 3.48 -2.98
CA ILE A 61 -3.23 3.54 -1.73
C ILE A 61 -4.66 3.85 -2.12
N GLY A 62 -5.49 2.80 -2.16
CA GLY A 62 -6.82 2.91 -2.67
C GLY A 62 -7.76 3.58 -1.70
N SER A 63 -8.76 4.25 -2.28
CA SER A 63 -9.96 4.61 -1.55
C SER A 63 -10.96 3.48 -1.77
N GLU A 64 -11.91 3.41 -1.01
CA GLU A 64 -12.92 2.37 -1.16
C GLU A 64 -13.78 2.59 -2.40
N THR A 65 -13.70 2.77 -2.32
CA THR A 65 -14.36 2.72 -3.06
C THR A 65 -14.78 2.76 -3.81
N LYS A 66 -15.01 2.59 -3.81
CA LYS A 66 -15.28 2.44 -4.41
C LYS A 66 -15.83 2.67 -4.95
N HIS A 67 -16.14 2.80 -4.89
CA HIS A 67 -16.63 3.11 -5.35
C HIS A 67 -16.89 3.16 -6.09
N ALA A 68 -16.99 3.00 -5.99
CA ALA A 68 -17.17 3.07 -6.67
C ALA A 68 -17.56 2.98 -7.29
N VAL A 69 -17.67 2.92 -7.33
CA VAL A 69 -18.08 3.01 -7.89
C VAL A 69 -18.47 3.04 -8.58
N GLY A 70 -18.67 3.09 -8.61
CA GLY A 70 -19.06 3.28 -9.19
C GLY A 70 -19.26 3.47 -9.89
N PHE A 71 -19.30 3.48 -10.11
CA PHE A 71 -19.54 3.85 -10.66
C PHE A 71 -19.66 3.99 -11.33
N GLY A 72 -19.74 3.91 -11.15
CA GLY A 72 -19.90 4.15 -11.69
C GLY A 72 -19.92 4.36 -12.33
N THR A 73 -19.88 4.29 -12.43
CA THR A 73 -19.97 4.62 -12.95
C THR A 73 -20.08 4.92 -13.53
N LEU A 74 -20.08 4.99 -13.54
CA LEU A 74 -20.23 5.39 -13.96
C LEU A 74 -20.46 5.53 -14.41
#